data_c0fb3ef53a13025638de332b29840cb6
#
_entry.id   c0fb3ef53a13025638de332b29840cb6
#
_cell.length_a   1.000
_cell.length_b   1.000
_cell.length_c   1.000
_cell.angle_alpha   90.00
_cell.angle_beta   90.00
_cell.angle_gamma   90.00
#
_symmetry.space_group_name_H-M   'P 1'
#
loop_
_entity.id
_entity.type
_entity.pdbx_description
1 polymer ?
#
loop_
_entity_poly.entity_id
_entity_poly.type
_entity_poly.pdbx_seq_one_letter_code
_entity_poly.pdbx_strand_id
1 'polypeptide(L)'
;MDYPISLAVEDFVPVLLTTGGVLLLARRCPGPRIVVAAALIGAGGFAKATAKLIAAAGGPDLPWLRDMLFPLLTVGFALLYLSLTRDSAHRRLRGAAALTVVALCAVAAVLAGGPLPMLMSTTVFATLTGIHLIGLARRDGDRTAAVLIGSQLTAFFVLGPLGSRPDQTVVLQWAEQLCNTAAQAAFLVATRRLTAARVDAPSESAQAHP
;
A
#
# COMPACT_ATOMS: atom_id res chain seq x y z
N MET A 1 -15.21 -17.96 -16.03
CA MET A 1 -15.98 -16.75 -15.67
C MET A 1 -15.49 -15.63 -16.56
N ASP A 2 -16.38 -15.06 -17.37
CA ASP A 2 -16.02 -13.93 -18.23
C ASP A 2 -15.85 -12.68 -17.37
N TYR A 3 -14.60 -12.39 -17.05
CA TYR A 3 -14.24 -11.19 -16.28
C TYR A 3 -14.45 -9.97 -17.19
N PRO A 4 -15.33 -9.00 -16.84
CA PRO A 4 -15.58 -7.86 -17.72
C PRO A 4 -14.33 -6.99 -17.90
N ILE A 5 -14.03 -6.59 -19.12
CA ILE A 5 -12.89 -5.69 -19.42
C ILE A 5 -12.96 -4.42 -18.60
N SER A 6 -14.17 -3.85 -18.40
CA SER A 6 -14.37 -2.66 -17.58
C SER A 6 -13.89 -2.82 -16.14
N LEU A 7 -14.11 -4.01 -15.54
CA LEU A 7 -13.65 -4.33 -14.20
C LEU A 7 -12.11 -4.50 -14.16
N ALA A 8 -11.52 -5.07 -15.22
CA ALA A 8 -10.06 -5.17 -15.34
C ALA A 8 -9.39 -3.81 -15.51
N VAL A 9 -10.02 -2.87 -16.20
CA VAL A 9 -9.52 -1.49 -16.33
C VAL A 9 -9.64 -0.74 -15.01
N GLU A 10 -10.72 -0.95 -14.27
CA GLU A 10 -10.91 -0.31 -12.97
C GLU A 10 -9.84 -0.74 -11.94
N ASP A 11 -9.29 -1.97 -12.02
CA ASP A 11 -8.20 -2.45 -11.16
C ASP A 11 -6.96 -1.52 -11.20
N PHE A 12 -6.76 -0.70 -12.23
CA PHE A 12 -5.66 0.27 -12.28
C PHE A 12 -5.89 1.50 -11.40
N VAL A 13 -7.13 1.88 -11.14
CA VAL A 13 -7.46 3.09 -10.38
C VAL A 13 -6.91 3.02 -8.94
N PRO A 14 -7.18 1.99 -8.13
CA PRO A 14 -6.62 1.90 -6.79
C PRO A 14 -5.09 1.82 -6.78
N VAL A 15 -4.47 1.24 -7.82
CA VAL A 15 -3.00 1.20 -7.96
C VAL A 15 -2.43 2.60 -8.13
N LEU A 16 -3.02 3.42 -9.00
CA LEU A 16 -2.62 4.81 -9.20
C LEU A 16 -2.80 5.64 -7.93
N LEU A 17 -3.94 5.49 -7.24
CA LEU A 17 -4.24 6.21 -6.01
C LEU A 17 -3.25 5.85 -4.89
N THR A 18 -2.95 4.56 -4.71
CA THR A 18 -1.98 4.09 -3.71
C THR A 18 -0.57 4.59 -4.02
N THR A 19 -0.13 4.42 -5.27
CA THR A 19 1.20 4.84 -5.71
C THR A 19 1.37 6.36 -5.55
N GLY A 20 0.37 7.13 -5.97
CA GLY A 20 0.33 8.59 -5.78
C GLY A 20 0.37 8.99 -4.31
N GLY A 21 -0.39 8.31 -3.46
CA GLY A 21 -0.38 8.52 -2.01
C GLY A 21 0.99 8.27 -1.38
N VAL A 22 1.66 7.17 -1.76
CA VAL A 22 3.01 6.86 -1.27
C VAL A 22 4.03 7.88 -1.80
N LEU A 23 3.93 8.30 -3.06
CA LEU A 23 4.82 9.34 -3.61
C LEU A 23 4.67 10.70 -2.90
N LEU A 24 3.45 11.07 -2.49
CA LEU A 24 3.25 12.29 -1.70
C LEU A 24 4.00 12.23 -0.36
N LEU A 25 4.13 11.07 0.27
CA LEU A 25 4.90 10.93 1.50
C LEU A 25 6.41 11.22 1.32
N ALA A 26 6.93 11.16 0.08
CA ALA A 26 8.31 11.58 -0.20
C ALA A 26 8.55 13.07 0.09
N ARG A 27 7.51 13.91 0.03
CA ARG A 27 7.59 15.33 0.43
C ARG A 27 7.81 15.49 1.94
N ARG A 28 7.28 14.56 2.72
CA ARG A 28 7.40 14.59 4.19
C ARG A 28 8.70 13.93 4.68
N CYS A 29 9.09 12.85 4.07
CA CYS A 29 10.30 12.10 4.38
C CYS A 29 11.16 11.98 3.11
N PRO A 30 11.94 13.02 2.77
CA PRO A 30 12.71 13.02 1.53
C PRO A 30 13.76 11.90 1.53
N GLY A 31 13.84 11.18 0.41
CA GLY A 31 14.83 10.13 0.23
C GLY A 31 14.43 9.13 -0.86
N PRO A 32 15.40 8.49 -1.51
CA PRO A 32 15.15 7.58 -2.63
C PRO A 32 14.34 6.34 -2.22
N ARG A 33 14.41 5.94 -0.96
CA ARG A 33 13.72 4.72 -0.46
C ARG A 33 12.20 4.81 -0.59
N ILE A 34 11.59 5.98 -0.36
CA ILE A 34 10.13 6.15 -0.52
C ILE A 34 9.74 6.07 -1.98
N VAL A 35 10.55 6.65 -2.87
CA VAL A 35 10.31 6.57 -4.32
C VAL A 35 10.41 5.12 -4.80
N VAL A 36 11.43 4.39 -4.33
CA VAL A 36 11.57 2.94 -4.62
C VAL A 36 10.40 2.15 -4.04
N ALA A 37 9.96 2.45 -2.82
CA ALA A 37 8.78 1.82 -2.23
C ALA A 37 7.52 2.06 -3.07
N ALA A 38 7.29 3.30 -3.51
CA ALA A 38 6.17 3.64 -4.39
C ALA A 38 6.25 2.90 -5.74
N ALA A 39 7.45 2.83 -6.34
CA ALA A 39 7.68 2.12 -7.59
C ALA A 39 7.40 0.61 -7.45
N LEU A 40 7.84 -0.03 -6.35
CA LEU A 40 7.59 -1.45 -6.10
C LEU A 40 6.09 -1.72 -5.86
N ILE A 41 5.43 -0.91 -5.04
CA ILE A 41 4.00 -1.03 -4.78
C ILE A 41 3.20 -0.85 -6.08
N GLY A 42 3.54 0.19 -6.85
CA GLY A 42 2.93 0.44 -8.15
C GLY A 42 3.17 -0.72 -9.13
N ALA A 43 4.42 -1.16 -9.29
CA ALA A 43 4.76 -2.26 -10.20
C ALA A 43 4.01 -3.56 -9.86
N GLY A 44 3.89 -3.92 -8.57
CA GLY A 44 3.12 -5.09 -8.15
C GLY A 44 1.63 -4.96 -8.51
N GLY A 45 1.04 -3.81 -8.22
CA GLY A 45 -0.35 -3.54 -8.57
C GLY A 45 -0.60 -3.53 -10.08
N PHE A 46 0.26 -2.86 -10.85
CA PHE A 46 0.18 -2.84 -12.31
C PHE A 46 0.36 -4.22 -12.93
N ALA A 47 1.31 -5.03 -12.41
CA ALA A 47 1.51 -6.40 -12.89
C ALA A 47 0.23 -7.23 -12.77
N LYS A 48 -0.43 -7.22 -11.60
CA LYS A 48 -1.70 -7.91 -11.38
C LYS A 48 -2.82 -7.38 -12.27
N ALA A 49 -3.00 -6.04 -12.34
CA ALA A 49 -4.04 -5.41 -13.15
C ALA A 49 -3.85 -5.73 -14.64
N THR A 50 -2.61 -5.71 -15.13
CA THR A 50 -2.27 -6.05 -16.50
C THR A 50 -2.56 -7.53 -16.80
N ALA A 51 -2.20 -8.45 -15.90
CA ALA A 51 -2.51 -9.88 -16.06
C ALA A 51 -4.01 -10.10 -16.18
N LYS A 52 -4.82 -9.46 -15.34
CA LYS A 52 -6.28 -9.53 -15.41
C LYS A 52 -6.83 -8.94 -16.69
N LEU A 53 -6.29 -7.80 -17.15
CA LEU A 53 -6.73 -7.15 -18.38
C LEU A 53 -6.45 -8.04 -19.62
N ILE A 54 -5.27 -8.66 -19.68
CA ILE A 54 -4.90 -9.58 -20.76
C ILE A 54 -5.87 -10.77 -20.78
N ALA A 55 -6.14 -11.38 -19.62
CA ALA A 55 -7.08 -12.49 -19.52
C ALA A 55 -8.52 -12.08 -19.91
N ALA A 56 -8.99 -10.90 -19.46
CA ALA A 56 -10.31 -10.37 -19.82
C ALA A 56 -10.46 -10.05 -21.32
N ALA A 57 -9.36 -9.71 -21.98
CA ALA A 57 -9.31 -9.48 -23.44
C ALA A 57 -9.19 -10.77 -24.26
N GLY A 58 -9.28 -11.95 -23.63
CA GLY A 58 -9.15 -13.25 -24.32
C GLY A 58 -7.71 -13.67 -24.59
N GLY A 59 -6.73 -13.00 -23.98
CA GLY A 59 -5.31 -13.34 -24.05
C GLY A 59 -4.92 -14.49 -23.11
N PRO A 60 -3.64 -14.89 -23.11
CA PRO A 60 -3.15 -15.97 -22.27
C PRO A 60 -3.22 -15.60 -20.78
N ASP A 61 -3.53 -16.59 -19.92
CA ASP A 61 -3.32 -16.42 -18.48
C ASP A 61 -1.81 -16.35 -18.18
N LEU A 62 -1.40 -15.33 -17.45
CA LEU A 62 -0.01 -15.05 -17.07
C LEU A 62 0.15 -15.14 -15.55
N PRO A 63 0.21 -16.36 -14.97
CA PRO A 63 0.29 -16.56 -13.53
C PRO A 63 1.49 -15.84 -12.91
N TRP A 64 2.66 -15.90 -13.56
CA TRP A 64 3.88 -15.26 -13.08
C TRP A 64 3.73 -13.75 -12.90
N LEU A 65 2.98 -13.08 -13.78
CA LEU A 65 2.75 -11.64 -13.71
C LEU A 65 1.80 -11.30 -12.54
N ARG A 66 0.77 -12.11 -12.33
CA ARG A 66 -0.14 -11.99 -11.19
C ARG A 66 0.57 -12.25 -9.86
N ASP A 67 1.46 -13.24 -9.82
CA ASP A 67 2.13 -13.69 -8.61
C ASP A 67 3.25 -12.74 -8.16
N MET A 68 3.71 -11.82 -9.03
CA MET A 68 4.62 -10.74 -8.68
C MET A 68 4.02 -9.73 -7.68
N LEU A 69 2.69 -9.67 -7.53
CA LEU A 69 2.02 -8.70 -6.67
C LEU A 69 2.59 -8.71 -5.25
N PHE A 70 2.48 -9.83 -4.55
CA PHE A 70 2.82 -9.88 -3.12
C PHE A 70 4.31 -9.73 -2.82
N PRO A 71 5.25 -10.31 -3.58
CA PRO A 71 6.67 -10.03 -3.42
C PRO A 71 7.00 -8.53 -3.52
N LEU A 72 6.48 -7.86 -4.55
CA LEU A 72 6.74 -6.45 -4.77
C LEU A 72 6.07 -5.57 -3.70
N LEU A 73 4.82 -5.88 -3.32
CA LEU A 73 4.13 -5.18 -2.23
C LEU A 73 4.84 -5.37 -0.88
N THR A 74 5.28 -6.59 -0.56
CA THR A 74 5.98 -6.87 0.70
C THR A 74 7.23 -6.01 0.83
N VAL A 75 8.09 -6.04 -0.19
CA VAL A 75 9.33 -5.24 -0.18
C VAL A 75 9.00 -3.74 -0.18
N GLY A 76 8.02 -3.33 -0.98
CA GLY A 76 7.56 -1.94 -1.06
C GLY A 76 7.07 -1.41 0.29
N PHE A 77 6.16 -2.11 0.97
CA PHE A 77 5.64 -1.70 2.27
C PHE A 77 6.69 -1.81 3.39
N ALA A 78 7.58 -2.80 3.35
CA ALA A 78 8.70 -2.88 4.28
C ALA A 78 9.63 -1.66 4.14
N LEU A 79 10.00 -1.27 2.92
CA LEU A 79 10.81 -0.08 2.64
C LEU A 79 10.08 1.20 3.07
N LEU A 80 8.77 1.30 2.82
CA LEU A 80 7.97 2.44 3.23
C LEU A 80 7.95 2.57 4.75
N TYR A 81 7.65 1.49 5.48
CA TYR A 81 7.66 1.46 6.93
C TYR A 81 9.02 1.88 7.52
N LEU A 82 10.12 1.32 6.99
CA LEU A 82 11.48 1.66 7.43
C LEU A 82 11.85 3.11 7.11
N SER A 83 11.32 3.67 6.04
CA SER A 83 11.55 5.07 5.66
C SER A 83 10.83 6.03 6.60
N LEU A 84 9.59 5.72 6.95
CA LEU A 84 8.77 6.52 7.88
C LEU A 84 9.29 6.46 9.33
N THR A 85 9.93 5.34 9.72
CA THR A 85 10.45 5.13 11.08
C THR A 85 11.95 5.39 11.20
N ARG A 86 12.54 6.13 10.25
CA ARG A 86 13.99 6.34 10.10
C ARG A 86 14.66 6.97 11.33
N ASP A 87 13.97 7.86 12.03
CA ASP A 87 14.53 8.64 13.16
C ASP A 87 14.44 7.92 14.52
N SER A 88 14.08 6.63 14.51
CA SER A 88 14.00 5.87 15.76
C SER A 88 15.37 5.35 16.21
N ALA A 89 15.60 5.35 17.52
CA ALA A 89 16.83 4.80 18.13
C ALA A 89 17.13 3.34 17.74
N HIS A 90 16.09 2.58 17.40
CA HIS A 90 16.19 1.15 17.06
C HIS A 90 16.19 0.88 15.54
N ARG A 91 16.64 1.83 14.71
CA ARG A 91 16.60 1.73 13.24
C ARG A 91 17.27 0.47 12.69
N ARG A 92 18.46 0.12 13.19
CA ARG A 92 19.22 -1.07 12.74
C ARG A 92 18.46 -2.35 13.06
N LEU A 93 17.93 -2.46 14.28
CA LEU A 93 17.16 -3.63 14.72
C LEU A 93 15.88 -3.81 13.90
N ARG A 94 15.13 -2.71 13.65
CA ARG A 94 13.93 -2.75 12.78
C ARG A 94 14.26 -3.13 11.35
N GLY A 95 15.38 -2.65 10.80
CA GLY A 95 15.84 -3.03 9.48
C GLY A 95 16.20 -4.52 9.39
N ALA A 96 16.94 -5.03 10.36
CA ALA A 96 17.26 -6.44 10.45
C ALA A 96 16.01 -7.31 10.60
N ALA A 97 15.11 -6.95 11.52
CA ALA A 97 13.85 -7.68 11.72
C ALA A 97 12.97 -7.68 10.44
N ALA A 98 12.84 -6.54 9.76
CA ALA A 98 12.09 -6.46 8.52
C ALA A 98 12.69 -7.36 7.43
N LEU A 99 14.02 -7.33 7.26
CA LEU A 99 14.71 -8.19 6.30
C LEU A 99 14.51 -9.67 6.63
N THR A 100 14.63 -10.05 7.90
CA THR A 100 14.42 -11.43 8.36
C THR A 100 12.98 -11.89 8.05
N VAL A 101 11.97 -11.08 8.38
CA VAL A 101 10.57 -11.42 8.10
C VAL A 101 10.34 -11.59 6.60
N VAL A 102 10.82 -10.66 5.77
CA VAL A 102 10.67 -10.75 4.31
C VAL A 102 11.36 -12.02 3.77
N ALA A 103 12.59 -12.30 4.20
CA ALA A 103 13.34 -13.48 3.77
C ALA A 103 12.65 -14.79 4.19
N LEU A 104 12.21 -14.89 5.44
CA LEU A 104 11.50 -16.08 5.93
C LEU A 104 10.18 -16.30 5.18
N CYS A 105 9.41 -15.23 4.94
CA CYS A 105 8.16 -15.34 4.18
C CYS A 105 8.40 -15.68 2.71
N ALA A 106 9.49 -15.20 2.10
CA ALA A 106 9.86 -15.58 0.74
C ALA A 106 10.24 -17.08 0.65
N VAL A 107 11.07 -17.57 1.56
CA VAL A 107 11.40 -18.99 1.66
C VAL A 107 10.14 -19.83 1.90
N ALA A 108 9.30 -19.43 2.84
CA ALA A 108 8.04 -20.13 3.14
C ALA A 108 7.10 -20.17 1.93
N ALA A 109 7.03 -19.09 1.13
CA ALA A 109 6.21 -19.04 -0.09
C ALA A 109 6.70 -20.03 -1.14
N VAL A 110 8.02 -20.14 -1.32
CA VAL A 110 8.62 -21.13 -2.22
C VAL A 110 8.35 -22.57 -1.75
N LEU A 111 8.55 -22.84 -0.45
CA LEU A 111 8.33 -24.17 0.12
C LEU A 111 6.87 -24.60 0.13
N ALA A 112 5.95 -23.64 0.37
CA ALA A 112 4.50 -23.90 0.36
C ALA A 112 3.89 -23.91 -1.05
N GLY A 113 4.64 -23.49 -2.07
CA GLY A 113 4.16 -23.37 -3.44
C GLY A 113 3.01 -22.37 -3.61
N GLY A 114 2.95 -21.33 -2.77
CA GLY A 114 1.84 -20.39 -2.79
C GLY A 114 2.13 -19.01 -2.20
N PRO A 115 1.30 -17.99 -2.52
CA PRO A 115 1.56 -16.60 -2.17
C PRO A 115 1.21 -16.23 -0.72
N LEU A 116 0.57 -17.11 0.05
CA LEU A 116 0.05 -16.82 1.40
C LEU A 116 1.10 -16.21 2.36
N PRO A 117 2.34 -16.74 2.49
CA PRO A 117 3.32 -16.15 3.39
C PRO A 117 3.68 -14.71 3.01
N MET A 118 3.79 -14.42 1.70
CA MET A 118 4.08 -13.07 1.23
C MET A 118 2.88 -12.13 1.43
N LEU A 119 1.66 -12.61 1.25
CA LEU A 119 0.44 -11.87 1.60
C LEU A 119 0.42 -11.50 3.08
N MET A 120 0.73 -12.45 3.99
CA MET A 120 0.79 -12.18 5.42
C MET A 120 1.85 -11.11 5.75
N SER A 121 3.03 -11.21 5.16
CA SER A 121 4.09 -10.22 5.33
C SER A 121 3.67 -8.83 4.81
N THR A 122 3.04 -8.76 3.63
CA THR A 122 2.46 -7.51 3.09
C THR A 122 1.46 -6.91 4.08
N THR A 123 0.55 -7.73 4.62
CA THR A 123 -0.47 -7.30 5.57
C THR A 123 0.17 -6.71 6.83
N VAL A 124 1.20 -7.35 7.37
CA VAL A 124 1.91 -6.85 8.55
C VAL A 124 2.55 -5.49 8.26
N PHE A 125 3.34 -5.35 7.20
CA PHE A 125 4.01 -4.08 6.91
C PHE A 125 3.04 -2.96 6.50
N ALA A 126 1.97 -3.27 5.78
CA ALA A 126 0.92 -2.30 5.45
C ALA A 126 0.21 -1.81 6.72
N THR A 127 -0.10 -2.72 7.64
CA THR A 127 -0.74 -2.38 8.93
C THR A 127 0.19 -1.53 9.80
N LEU A 128 1.45 -1.91 9.96
CA LEU A 128 2.44 -1.13 10.72
C LEU A 128 2.62 0.28 10.12
N THR A 129 2.65 0.37 8.79
CA THR A 129 2.70 1.66 8.07
C THR A 129 1.47 2.50 8.38
N GLY A 130 0.28 1.93 8.28
CA GLY A 130 -0.98 2.62 8.56
C GLY A 130 -1.07 3.09 10.00
N ILE A 131 -0.73 2.25 10.98
CA ILE A 131 -0.70 2.62 12.41
C ILE A 131 0.27 3.78 12.64
N HIS A 132 1.46 3.73 12.03
CA HIS A 132 2.44 4.81 12.14
C HIS A 132 1.90 6.13 11.56
N LEU A 133 1.26 6.08 10.40
CA LEU A 133 0.66 7.25 9.76
C LEU A 133 -0.52 7.81 10.56
N ILE A 134 -1.36 6.96 11.19
CA ILE A 134 -2.40 7.41 12.13
C ILE A 134 -1.78 8.14 13.32
N GLY A 135 -0.71 7.57 13.89
CA GLY A 135 0.03 8.21 14.99
C GLY A 135 0.59 9.57 14.58
N LEU A 136 1.09 9.69 13.36
CA LEU A 136 1.61 10.93 12.81
C LEU A 136 0.49 11.96 12.61
N ALA A 137 -0.63 11.56 12.00
CA ALA A 137 -1.80 12.42 11.82
C ALA A 137 -2.34 12.98 13.16
N ARG A 138 -2.39 12.12 14.18
CA ARG A 138 -2.81 12.54 15.53
C ARG A 138 -1.85 13.54 16.16
N ARG A 139 -0.55 13.37 15.97
CA ARG A 139 0.48 14.32 16.48
C ARG A 139 0.39 15.67 15.78
N ASP A 140 0.06 15.68 14.49
CA ASP A 140 -0.16 16.91 13.72
C ASP A 140 -1.55 17.54 13.98
N GLY A 141 -2.39 16.94 14.83
CA GLY A 141 -3.76 17.40 15.12
C GLY A 141 -4.77 17.12 13.99
N ASP A 142 -4.38 16.45 12.93
CA ASP A 142 -5.26 16.14 11.79
C ASP A 142 -6.06 14.84 12.03
N ARG A 143 -7.18 15.00 12.76
CA ARG A 143 -8.12 13.90 13.03
C ARG A 143 -8.72 13.31 11.75
N THR A 144 -8.95 14.14 10.73
CA THR A 144 -9.51 13.70 9.46
C THR A 144 -8.56 12.74 8.74
N ALA A 145 -7.27 13.09 8.64
CA ALA A 145 -6.28 12.20 8.08
C ALA A 145 -6.18 10.87 8.86
N ALA A 146 -6.22 10.93 10.20
CA ALA A 146 -6.21 9.73 11.03
C ALA A 146 -7.41 8.81 10.77
N VAL A 147 -8.62 9.37 10.63
CA VAL A 147 -9.85 8.63 10.32
C VAL A 147 -9.78 8.01 8.94
N LEU A 148 -9.35 8.77 7.92
CA LEU A 148 -9.24 8.28 6.54
C LEU A 148 -8.26 7.11 6.43
N ILE A 149 -7.10 7.16 7.11
CA ILE A 149 -6.15 6.03 7.14
C ILE A 149 -6.74 4.84 7.89
N GLY A 150 -7.45 5.11 9.00
CA GLY A 150 -8.15 4.06 9.75
C GLY A 150 -9.22 3.35 8.91
N SER A 151 -10.02 4.11 8.16
CA SER A 151 -11.03 3.57 7.24
C SER A 151 -10.40 2.72 6.13
N GLN A 152 -9.28 3.18 5.56
CA GLN A 152 -8.54 2.43 4.55
C GLN A 152 -7.99 1.11 5.12
N LEU A 153 -7.44 1.11 6.33
CA LEU A 153 -7.00 -0.13 6.99
C LEU A 153 -8.16 -1.08 7.27
N THR A 154 -9.30 -0.56 7.75
CA THR A 154 -10.50 -1.37 7.98
C THR A 154 -10.99 -2.02 6.68
N ALA A 155 -11.07 -1.25 5.59
CA ALA A 155 -11.43 -1.76 4.28
C ALA A 155 -10.48 -2.88 3.82
N PHE A 156 -9.17 -2.72 4.03
CA PHE A 156 -8.17 -3.73 3.69
C PHE A 156 -8.44 -5.07 4.40
N PHE A 157 -8.77 -5.06 5.69
CA PHE A 157 -9.09 -6.28 6.45
C PHE A 157 -10.44 -6.89 6.09
N VAL A 158 -11.41 -6.08 5.66
CA VAL A 158 -12.75 -6.56 5.24
C VAL A 158 -12.69 -7.15 3.82
N LEU A 159 -11.99 -6.48 2.90
CA LEU A 159 -11.93 -6.87 1.49
C LEU A 159 -11.09 -8.14 1.26
N GLY A 160 -10.08 -8.42 2.08
CA GLY A 160 -9.27 -9.62 1.98
C GLY A 160 -10.09 -10.92 2.07
N PRO A 161 -10.83 -11.15 3.17
CA PRO A 161 -11.72 -12.30 3.30
C PRO A 161 -12.88 -12.31 2.29
N LEU A 162 -13.39 -11.14 1.90
CA LEU A 162 -14.48 -11.03 0.94
C LEU A 162 -14.04 -11.51 -0.45
N GLY A 163 -12.87 -11.06 -0.92
CA GLY A 163 -12.28 -11.47 -2.20
C GLY A 163 -11.82 -12.93 -2.26
N SER A 164 -11.75 -13.63 -1.12
CA SER A 164 -11.37 -15.05 -1.04
C SER A 164 -12.57 -15.99 -1.15
N ARG A 165 -13.80 -15.49 -1.27
CA ARG A 165 -14.99 -16.33 -1.37
C ARG A 165 -15.04 -17.13 -2.66
N PRO A 166 -15.44 -18.41 -2.63
CA PRO A 166 -15.55 -19.22 -3.86
C PRO A 166 -16.70 -18.75 -4.77
N ASP A 167 -17.76 -18.17 -4.21
CA ASP A 167 -18.96 -17.75 -4.93
C ASP A 167 -18.87 -16.27 -5.36
N GLN A 168 -17.91 -15.97 -6.21
CA GLN A 168 -17.68 -14.63 -6.76
C GLN A 168 -18.67 -14.31 -7.89
N THR A 169 -19.65 -13.44 -7.61
CA THR A 169 -20.51 -12.86 -8.65
C THR A 169 -19.88 -11.58 -9.22
N VAL A 170 -20.21 -11.22 -10.47
CA VAL A 170 -19.73 -9.95 -11.08
C VAL A 170 -20.14 -8.74 -10.24
N VAL A 171 -21.35 -8.75 -9.66
CA VAL A 171 -21.83 -7.66 -8.79
C VAL A 171 -20.97 -7.55 -7.52
N LEU A 172 -20.62 -8.67 -6.90
CA LEU A 172 -19.77 -8.68 -5.71
C LEU A 172 -18.36 -8.16 -6.05
N GLN A 173 -17.79 -8.59 -7.18
CA GLN A 173 -16.49 -8.10 -7.64
C GLN A 173 -16.48 -6.58 -7.88
N TRP A 174 -17.55 -6.02 -8.46
CA TRP A 174 -17.68 -4.57 -8.60
C TRP A 174 -17.78 -3.87 -7.24
N ALA A 175 -18.56 -4.41 -6.30
CA ALA A 175 -18.66 -3.84 -4.96
C ALA A 175 -17.30 -3.84 -4.24
N GLU A 176 -16.56 -4.96 -4.30
CA GLU A 176 -15.22 -5.08 -3.73
C GLU A 176 -14.26 -4.07 -4.36
N GLN A 177 -14.29 -3.93 -5.67
CA GLN A 177 -13.39 -3.06 -6.39
C GLN A 177 -13.67 -1.57 -6.11
N LEU A 178 -14.94 -1.17 -6.11
CA LEU A 178 -15.33 0.20 -5.75
C LEU A 178 -14.98 0.52 -4.29
N CYS A 179 -15.18 -0.42 -3.35
CA CYS A 179 -14.75 -0.25 -1.97
C CYS A 179 -13.23 -0.11 -1.87
N ASN A 180 -12.47 -0.89 -2.64
CA ASN A 180 -11.01 -0.77 -2.68
C ASN A 180 -10.59 0.59 -3.23
N THR A 181 -11.17 1.04 -4.34
CA THR A 181 -10.92 2.36 -4.92
C THR A 181 -11.24 3.49 -3.94
N ALA A 182 -12.37 3.43 -3.24
CA ALA A 182 -12.73 4.40 -2.21
C ALA A 182 -11.71 4.41 -1.04
N ALA A 183 -11.27 3.23 -0.60
CA ALA A 183 -10.25 3.10 0.44
C ALA A 183 -8.89 3.71 0.01
N GLN A 184 -8.47 3.48 -1.24
CA GLN A 184 -7.22 4.06 -1.75
C GLN A 184 -7.34 5.57 -2.03
N ALA A 185 -8.51 6.06 -2.40
CA ALA A 185 -8.80 7.49 -2.49
C ALA A 185 -8.71 8.15 -1.09
N ALA A 186 -9.26 7.52 -0.06
CA ALA A 186 -9.14 7.99 1.32
C ALA A 186 -7.66 8.06 1.75
N PHE A 187 -6.85 7.05 1.40
CA PHE A 187 -5.40 7.06 1.64
C PHE A 187 -4.69 8.21 0.94
N LEU A 188 -4.98 8.43 -0.36
CA LEU A 188 -4.40 9.54 -1.12
C LEU A 188 -4.74 10.89 -0.50
N VAL A 189 -6.01 11.11 -0.12
CA VAL A 189 -6.45 12.35 0.53
C VAL A 189 -5.76 12.53 1.87
N ALA A 190 -5.67 11.48 2.68
CA ALA A 190 -4.99 11.53 3.97
C ALA A 190 -3.51 11.89 3.83
N THR A 191 -2.78 11.25 2.90
CA THR A 191 -1.37 11.55 2.67
C THR A 191 -1.15 12.96 2.12
N ARG A 192 -2.05 13.45 1.26
CA ARG A 192 -2.04 14.85 0.79
C ARG A 192 -2.18 15.83 1.96
N ARG A 193 -3.14 15.59 2.88
CA ARG A 193 -3.32 16.43 4.08
C ARG A 193 -2.09 16.43 4.97
N LEU A 194 -1.53 15.24 5.26
CA LEU A 194 -0.32 15.10 6.06
C LEU A 194 0.89 15.84 5.47
N THR A 195 0.96 15.99 4.16
CA THR A 195 2.05 16.69 3.49
C THR A 195 1.81 18.20 3.41
N ALA A 196 0.56 18.66 3.30
CA ALA A 196 0.20 20.08 3.29
C ALA A 196 0.47 20.75 4.65
N ALA A 197 0.07 20.11 5.75
CA ALA A 197 0.23 20.65 7.11
C ALA A 197 1.67 20.99 7.50
N ARG A 198 2.67 20.40 6.84
CA ARG A 198 4.09 20.67 7.10
C ARG A 198 4.63 21.87 6.29
N VAL A 199 4.00 22.20 5.17
CA VAL A 199 4.41 23.35 4.34
C VAL A 199 3.93 24.65 4.98
N ASP A 200 2.79 24.59 5.69
CA ASP A 200 2.15 25.76 6.30
C ASP A 200 2.69 26.07 7.73
N ALA A 201 3.58 25.23 8.29
CA ALA A 201 4.25 25.53 9.55
C ALA A 201 5.33 26.60 9.30
N PRO A 202 5.13 27.87 9.72
CA PRO A 202 6.13 28.91 9.50
C PRO A 202 7.43 28.54 10.21
N SER A 203 8.55 28.88 9.58
CA SER A 203 9.87 28.85 10.23
C SER A 203 9.93 29.98 11.29
N GLU A 204 9.23 29.78 12.42
CA GLU A 204 9.25 30.70 13.57
C GLU A 204 10.66 30.91 14.16
N SER A 205 11.65 30.12 13.74
CA SER A 205 13.03 30.25 14.20
C SER A 205 13.84 31.37 13.51
N ALA A 206 13.29 32.05 12.51
CA ALA A 206 14.03 33.13 11.80
C ALA A 206 13.76 34.55 12.38
N GLN A 207 12.82 34.70 13.32
CA GLN A 207 12.44 36.01 13.88
C GLN A 207 12.89 36.26 15.30
N ALA A 208 13.65 35.39 15.95
CA ALA A 208 14.12 35.54 17.32
C ALA A 208 15.63 35.80 17.39
N HIS A 209 16.12 36.82 16.64
CA HIS A 209 17.39 37.48 16.96
C HIS A 209 17.20 38.99 16.78
N PRO A 210 17.11 39.76 17.89
CA PRO A 210 17.35 41.18 17.86
C PRO A 210 18.85 41.48 17.83
#